data_2a3af9c7cdefe5a7d8f900a62fb2b148
#
_entry.id   2a3af9c7cdefe5a7d8f900a62fb2b148
#
_cell.length_a   1.000
_cell.length_b   1.000
_cell.length_c   1.000
_cell.angle_alpha   90.00
_cell.angle_beta   90.00
_cell.angle_gamma   90.00
#
_symmetry.space_group_name_H-M   'P 1'
#
loop_
_entity.id
_entity.type
_entity.pdbx_description
1 polymer ?
#
loop_
_entity_poly.entity_id
_entity_poly.type
_entity_poly.pdbx_seq_one_letter_code
_entity_poly.pdbx_strand_id
1 'polypeptide(L)'
;AEQTPKPFSIKDIKNTLASRSDPDPMKTVLLQEAERYNSLLLGVARQLADLKKAVKGLVVVTPELEDISQALLQGKVPQSWSKCYPSLKPLGSWMRDLIVRADQIREWALTAMPKVFWLPGMTYPSGFLTALLQTSARKNGIAIDTLSWEFSVMGQDTSAPG
;
A
#
# COMPACT_ATOMS: atom_id res chain seq x y z
N ALA A 1 -4.00 15.35 -9.44
CA ALA A 1 -4.61 15.49 -8.09
C ALA A 1 -5.95 14.75 -7.97
N GLU A 2 -6.76 14.69 -9.01
CA GLU A 2 -8.07 14.00 -8.98
C GLU A 2 -7.95 12.47 -8.94
N GLN A 3 -6.83 11.92 -9.34
CA GLN A 3 -6.58 10.46 -9.40
C GLN A 3 -5.84 9.90 -8.20
N THR A 4 -5.48 10.73 -7.21
CA THR A 4 -4.78 10.22 -6.03
C THR A 4 -5.77 9.50 -5.12
N PRO A 5 -5.49 8.23 -4.70
CA PRO A 5 -6.37 7.51 -3.80
C PRO A 5 -6.60 8.28 -2.49
N LYS A 6 -7.81 8.17 -1.95
CA LYS A 6 -8.10 8.76 -0.64
C LYS A 6 -7.39 7.98 0.47
N PRO A 7 -6.90 8.68 1.51
CA PRO A 7 -6.35 8.03 2.70
C PRO A 7 -7.37 7.08 3.36
N PHE A 8 -6.87 6.09 4.08
CA PHE A 8 -7.67 5.14 4.84
C PHE A 8 -8.08 5.72 6.19
N SER A 9 -9.32 5.47 6.60
CA SER A 9 -9.74 5.69 7.99
C SER A 9 -9.28 4.50 8.85
N ILE A 10 -8.17 4.65 9.55
CA ILE A 10 -7.65 3.58 10.43
C ILE A 10 -8.64 3.22 11.52
N LYS A 11 -9.41 4.20 12.02
CA LYS A 11 -10.48 3.97 13.01
C LYS A 11 -11.56 3.04 12.45
N ASP A 12 -12.02 3.29 11.21
CA ASP A 12 -13.07 2.49 10.60
C ASP A 12 -12.56 1.08 10.28
N ILE A 13 -11.31 0.95 9.82
CA ILE A 13 -10.68 -0.35 9.61
C ILE A 13 -10.63 -1.14 10.92
N LYS A 14 -10.20 -0.53 12.03
CA LYS A 14 -10.16 -1.19 13.34
C LYS A 14 -11.56 -1.65 13.79
N ASN A 15 -12.57 -0.81 13.62
CA ASN A 15 -13.95 -1.14 13.96
C ASN A 15 -14.47 -2.32 13.11
N THR A 16 -14.21 -2.30 11.80
CA THR A 16 -14.59 -3.39 10.90
C THR A 16 -13.89 -4.70 11.27
N LEU A 17 -12.59 -4.64 11.55
CA LEU A 17 -11.80 -5.83 11.92
C LEU A 17 -12.18 -6.41 13.29
N ALA A 18 -12.71 -5.59 14.21
CA ALA A 18 -13.17 -6.07 15.51
C ALA A 18 -14.35 -7.05 15.38
N SER A 19 -15.21 -6.88 14.37
CA SER A 19 -16.36 -7.75 14.09
C SER A 19 -16.04 -8.94 13.19
N ARG A 20 -14.80 -9.03 12.65
CA ARG A 20 -14.40 -10.07 11.70
C ARG A 20 -13.59 -11.18 12.36
N SER A 21 -13.76 -12.39 11.87
CA SER A 21 -13.03 -13.59 12.32
C SER A 21 -11.67 -13.78 11.66
N ASP A 22 -11.11 -12.76 11.01
CA ASP A 22 -9.78 -12.84 10.39
C ASP A 22 -8.72 -13.17 11.44
N PRO A 23 -7.66 -13.91 11.08
CA PRO A 23 -6.54 -14.19 11.98
C PRO A 23 -5.86 -12.90 12.46
N ASP A 24 -5.55 -12.79 13.76
CA ASP A 24 -4.94 -11.59 14.33
C ASP A 24 -3.63 -11.14 13.67
N PRO A 25 -2.71 -12.04 13.26
CA PRO A 25 -1.53 -11.63 12.52
C PRO A 25 -1.87 -10.91 11.20
N MET A 26 -2.93 -11.36 10.51
CA MET A 26 -3.38 -10.77 9.25
C MET A 26 -4.08 -9.43 9.47
N LYS A 27 -4.86 -9.27 10.54
CA LYS A 27 -5.43 -7.97 10.95
C LYS A 27 -4.32 -6.95 11.22
N THR A 28 -3.25 -7.37 11.89
CA THR A 28 -2.09 -6.52 12.18
C THR A 28 -1.41 -6.06 10.90
N VAL A 29 -1.18 -6.96 9.95
CA VAL A 29 -0.60 -6.62 8.63
C VAL A 29 -1.46 -5.60 7.91
N LEU A 30 -2.78 -5.81 7.83
CA LEU A 30 -3.68 -4.89 7.16
C LEU A 30 -3.60 -3.47 7.76
N LEU A 31 -3.59 -3.36 9.08
CA LEU A 31 -3.48 -2.07 9.75
C LEU A 31 -2.14 -1.38 9.45
N GLN A 32 -1.04 -2.12 9.53
CA GLN A 32 0.30 -1.60 9.25
C GLN A 32 0.44 -1.15 7.80
N GLU A 33 -0.07 -1.93 6.84
CA GLU A 33 -0.07 -1.55 5.42
C GLU A 33 -0.91 -0.30 5.19
N ALA A 34 -2.11 -0.21 5.76
CA ALA A 34 -2.96 0.97 5.65
C ALA A 34 -2.29 2.24 6.25
N GLU A 35 -1.61 2.12 7.39
CA GLU A 35 -0.88 3.23 8.01
C GLU A 35 0.31 3.70 7.15
N ARG A 36 1.08 2.76 6.58
CA ARG A 36 2.19 3.09 5.66
C ARG A 36 1.70 3.77 4.39
N TYR A 37 0.64 3.24 3.78
CA TYR A 37 0.02 3.89 2.62
C TYR A 37 -0.53 5.28 2.97
N ASN A 38 -1.13 5.47 4.15
CA ASN A 38 -1.58 6.79 4.58
C ASN A 38 -0.44 7.79 4.67
N SER A 39 0.70 7.41 5.17
CA SER A 39 1.88 8.29 5.22
C SER A 39 2.25 8.79 3.81
N LEU A 40 2.24 7.91 2.82
CA LEU A 40 2.49 8.28 1.43
C LEU A 40 1.36 9.14 0.85
N LEU A 41 0.10 8.69 0.96
CA LEU A 41 -1.05 9.36 0.35
C LEU A 41 -1.26 10.78 0.90
N LEU A 42 -1.11 10.96 2.22
CA LEU A 42 -1.20 12.28 2.86
C LEU A 42 -0.04 13.17 2.44
N GLY A 43 1.18 12.63 2.33
CA GLY A 43 2.35 13.35 1.83
C GLY A 43 2.14 13.85 0.41
N VAL A 44 1.73 12.98 -0.50
CA VAL A 44 1.41 13.31 -1.89
C VAL A 44 0.31 14.38 -1.98
N ALA A 45 -0.79 14.19 -1.24
CA ALA A 45 -1.91 15.13 -1.26
C ALA A 45 -1.51 16.53 -0.78
N ARG A 46 -0.75 16.60 0.33
CA ARG A 46 -0.24 17.88 0.87
C ARG A 46 0.67 18.57 -0.13
N GLN A 47 1.69 17.87 -0.65
CA GLN A 47 2.66 18.44 -1.57
C GLN A 47 2.01 18.92 -2.88
N LEU A 48 1.04 18.16 -3.42
CA LEU A 48 0.28 18.62 -4.60
C LEU A 48 -0.60 19.83 -4.31
N ALA A 49 -1.18 19.94 -3.10
CA ALA A 49 -1.95 21.12 -2.70
C ALA A 49 -1.05 22.35 -2.58
N ASP A 50 0.13 22.21 -1.97
CA ASP A 50 1.09 23.29 -1.82
C ASP A 50 1.67 23.72 -3.18
N LEU A 51 1.96 22.77 -4.07
CA LEU A 51 2.37 23.09 -5.44
C LEU A 51 1.28 23.86 -6.21
N LYS A 52 0.01 23.52 -6.06
CA LYS A 52 -1.10 24.27 -6.65
C LYS A 52 -1.17 25.71 -6.14
N LYS A 53 -0.91 25.93 -4.85
CA LYS A 53 -0.86 27.27 -4.26
C LYS A 53 0.36 28.06 -4.77
N ALA A 54 1.52 27.39 -4.88
CA ALA A 54 2.74 28.01 -5.40
C ALA A 54 2.59 28.48 -6.85
N VAL A 55 1.99 27.65 -7.71
CA VAL A 55 1.69 28.03 -9.11
C VAL A 55 0.75 29.25 -9.20
N LYS A 56 -0.14 29.42 -8.22
CA LYS A 56 -1.02 30.61 -8.13
C LYS A 56 -0.37 31.80 -7.45
N GLY A 57 0.90 31.71 -7.04
CA GLY A 57 1.59 32.79 -6.33
C GLY A 57 1.12 33.00 -4.89
N LEU A 58 0.39 32.07 -4.29
CA LEU A 58 -0.19 32.19 -2.96
C LEU A 58 0.76 31.79 -1.82
N VAL A 59 1.85 31.11 -2.13
CA VAL A 59 2.88 30.68 -1.19
C VAL A 59 4.26 30.81 -1.81
N VAL A 60 5.29 30.96 -0.98
CA VAL A 60 6.68 30.99 -1.42
C VAL A 60 7.08 29.57 -1.87
N VAL A 61 7.75 29.50 -3.01
CA VAL A 61 8.31 28.23 -3.52
C VAL A 61 9.51 27.85 -2.67
N THR A 62 9.43 26.71 -2.00
CA THR A 62 10.56 26.13 -1.28
C THR A 62 11.39 25.25 -2.20
N PRO A 63 12.69 24.98 -1.89
CA PRO A 63 13.50 24.06 -2.68
C PRO A 63 12.85 22.68 -2.84
N GLU A 64 12.18 22.16 -1.81
CA GLU A 64 11.43 20.90 -1.89
C GLU A 64 10.29 20.95 -2.91
N LEU A 65 9.52 22.05 -2.94
CA LEU A 65 8.44 22.23 -3.93
C LEU A 65 8.98 22.40 -5.34
N GLU A 66 10.14 23.03 -5.50
CA GLU A 66 10.80 23.15 -6.80
C GLU A 66 11.26 21.79 -7.32
N ASP A 67 11.91 20.98 -6.49
CA ASP A 67 12.32 19.60 -6.81
C ASP A 67 11.12 18.73 -7.23
N ILE A 68 10.01 18.81 -6.49
CA ILE A 68 8.76 18.11 -6.83
C ILE A 68 8.22 18.58 -8.17
N SER A 69 8.16 19.89 -8.39
CA SER A 69 7.69 20.49 -9.64
C SER A 69 8.49 20.00 -10.83
N GLN A 70 9.82 20.04 -10.73
CA GLN A 70 10.71 19.59 -11.79
C GLN A 70 10.56 18.08 -12.07
N ALA A 71 10.47 17.25 -11.02
CA ALA A 71 10.26 15.81 -11.18
C ALA A 71 8.95 15.52 -11.92
N LEU A 72 7.85 16.19 -11.55
CA LEU A 72 6.56 16.02 -12.19
C LEU A 72 6.57 16.48 -13.66
N LEU A 73 7.21 17.60 -13.98
CA LEU A 73 7.37 18.10 -15.36
C LEU A 73 8.17 17.12 -16.22
N GLN A 74 9.14 16.42 -15.63
CA GLN A 74 9.95 15.40 -16.32
C GLN A 74 9.28 14.01 -16.36
N GLY A 75 8.07 13.86 -15.84
CA GLY A 75 7.39 12.57 -15.75
C GLY A 75 8.06 11.56 -14.79
N LYS A 76 8.87 12.07 -13.85
CA LYS A 76 9.57 11.29 -12.83
C LYS A 76 8.82 11.31 -11.51
N VAL A 77 8.99 10.26 -10.72
CA VAL A 77 8.47 10.21 -9.36
C VAL A 77 9.33 11.08 -8.45
N PRO A 78 8.75 12.04 -7.71
CA PRO A 78 9.48 12.84 -6.72
C PRO A 78 10.19 11.95 -5.70
N GLN A 79 11.39 12.35 -5.26
CA GLN A 79 12.20 11.55 -4.35
C GLN A 79 11.49 11.29 -3.00
N SER A 80 10.73 12.27 -2.50
CA SER A 80 9.94 12.13 -1.27
C SER A 80 8.89 11.01 -1.37
N TRP A 81 8.33 10.76 -2.57
CA TRP A 81 7.36 9.69 -2.80
C TRP A 81 8.05 8.33 -2.97
N SER A 82 9.14 8.28 -3.73
CA SER A 82 9.88 7.05 -3.98
C SER A 82 10.58 6.51 -2.73
N LYS A 83 10.86 7.34 -1.73
CA LYS A 83 11.37 6.89 -0.42
C LYS A 83 10.35 6.03 0.33
N CYS A 84 9.06 6.38 0.23
CA CYS A 84 7.99 5.60 0.87
C CYS A 84 7.68 4.32 0.10
N TYR A 85 7.81 4.38 -1.23
CA TYR A 85 7.59 3.23 -2.12
C TYR A 85 8.58 3.27 -3.30
N PRO A 86 9.75 2.62 -3.17
CA PRO A 86 10.75 2.59 -4.22
C PRO A 86 10.25 1.89 -5.50
N SER A 87 10.46 2.53 -6.65
CA SER A 87 10.11 1.96 -7.94
C SER A 87 10.92 2.63 -9.05
N LEU A 88 11.31 1.87 -10.06
CA LEU A 88 11.97 2.37 -11.26
C LEU A 88 10.99 2.82 -12.36
N LYS A 89 9.68 2.72 -12.10
CA LYS A 89 8.65 3.08 -13.06
C LYS A 89 8.54 4.60 -13.22
N PRO A 90 8.24 5.10 -14.44
CA PRO A 90 7.91 6.51 -14.65
C PRO A 90 6.62 6.89 -13.92
N LEU A 91 6.42 8.18 -13.68
CA LEU A 91 5.33 8.72 -12.85
C LEU A 91 3.95 8.16 -13.19
N GLY A 92 3.58 8.10 -14.47
CA GLY A 92 2.26 7.62 -14.89
C GLY A 92 2.01 6.15 -14.52
N SER A 93 3.01 5.28 -14.69
CA SER A 93 2.91 3.87 -14.29
C SER A 93 2.96 3.69 -12.79
N TRP A 94 3.78 4.48 -12.10
CA TRP A 94 3.87 4.51 -10.65
C TRP A 94 2.53 4.90 -10.00
N MET A 95 1.86 5.92 -10.55
CA MET A 95 0.55 6.36 -10.08
C MET A 95 -0.53 5.27 -10.29
N ARG A 96 -0.53 4.59 -11.43
CA ARG A 96 -1.46 3.46 -11.66
C ARG A 96 -1.22 2.34 -10.65
N ASP A 97 0.03 1.98 -10.42
CA ASP A 97 0.39 0.97 -9.42
C ASP A 97 -0.04 1.40 -8.01
N LEU A 98 0.12 2.67 -7.64
CA LEU A 98 -0.31 3.19 -6.35
C LEU A 98 -1.83 3.04 -6.16
N ILE A 99 -2.62 3.28 -7.20
CA ILE A 99 -4.07 3.11 -7.18
C ILE A 99 -4.41 1.63 -6.94
N VAL A 100 -3.87 0.72 -7.74
CA VAL A 100 -4.12 -0.72 -7.63
C VAL A 100 -3.77 -1.27 -6.25
N ARG A 101 -2.64 -0.82 -5.68
CA ARG A 101 -2.20 -1.20 -4.33
C ARG A 101 -3.13 -0.68 -3.24
N ALA A 102 -3.52 0.59 -3.34
CA ALA A 102 -4.46 1.18 -2.40
C ALA A 102 -5.83 0.47 -2.47
N ASP A 103 -6.26 0.07 -3.67
CA ASP A 103 -7.52 -0.65 -3.85
C ASP A 103 -7.46 -2.06 -3.26
N GLN A 104 -6.36 -2.80 -3.41
CA GLN A 104 -6.18 -4.10 -2.75
C GLN A 104 -6.34 -3.98 -1.22
N ILE A 105 -5.69 -2.99 -0.60
CA ILE A 105 -5.79 -2.76 0.85
C ILE A 105 -7.21 -2.34 1.24
N ARG A 106 -7.86 -1.49 0.42
CA ARG A 106 -9.22 -1.01 0.67
C ARG A 106 -10.23 -2.15 0.58
N GLU A 107 -10.13 -2.99 -0.44
CA GLU A 107 -11.01 -4.14 -0.59
C GLU A 107 -10.87 -5.09 0.60
N TRP A 108 -9.65 -5.43 0.99
CA TRP A 108 -9.39 -6.23 2.18
C TRP A 108 -9.98 -5.60 3.45
N ALA A 109 -9.81 -4.28 3.62
CA ALA A 109 -10.32 -3.57 4.78
C ALA A 109 -11.85 -3.54 4.87
N LEU A 110 -12.53 -3.38 3.73
CA LEU A 110 -13.98 -3.15 3.68
C LEU A 110 -14.81 -4.42 3.50
N THR A 111 -14.26 -5.44 2.84
CA THR A 111 -15.00 -6.66 2.49
C THR A 111 -14.55 -7.86 3.32
N ALA A 112 -13.54 -8.57 2.88
CA ALA A 112 -13.00 -9.75 3.52
C ALA A 112 -11.52 -9.92 3.18
N MET A 113 -10.84 -10.78 3.92
CA MET A 113 -9.48 -11.18 3.57
C MET A 113 -9.47 -11.83 2.19
N PRO A 114 -8.68 -11.33 1.22
CA PRO A 114 -8.60 -11.89 -0.11
C PRO A 114 -8.12 -13.34 -0.09
N LYS A 115 -8.61 -14.14 -1.04
CA LYS A 115 -8.09 -15.52 -1.26
C LYS A 115 -6.74 -15.51 -1.96
N VAL A 116 -6.49 -14.47 -2.76
CA VAL A 116 -5.25 -14.26 -3.52
C VAL A 116 -4.72 -12.87 -3.19
N PHE A 117 -3.43 -12.77 -2.91
CA PHE A 117 -2.75 -11.52 -2.61
C PHE A 117 -1.74 -11.19 -3.69
N TRP A 118 -1.76 -9.97 -4.17
CA TRP A 118 -0.70 -9.44 -5.00
C TRP A 118 0.45 -8.96 -4.10
N LEU A 119 1.41 -9.86 -3.86
CA LEU A 119 2.51 -9.64 -2.92
C LEU A 119 3.37 -8.40 -3.22
N PRO A 120 3.69 -8.07 -4.50
CA PRO A 120 4.38 -6.83 -4.83
C PRO A 120 3.62 -5.55 -4.46
N GLY A 121 2.33 -5.65 -4.19
CA GLY A 121 1.49 -4.56 -3.71
C GLY A 121 1.66 -4.25 -2.22
N MET A 122 2.31 -5.11 -1.45
CA MET A 122 2.59 -4.85 -0.03
C MET A 122 3.79 -3.94 0.13
N THR A 123 3.75 -3.04 1.13
CA THR A 123 4.90 -2.19 1.49
C THR A 123 5.96 -2.96 2.25
N TYR A 124 5.54 -4.02 2.98
CA TYR A 124 6.41 -4.91 3.73
C TYR A 124 6.08 -6.39 3.49
N PRO A 125 6.47 -6.94 2.32
CA PRO A 125 6.11 -8.31 1.93
C PRO A 125 6.58 -9.39 2.92
N SER A 126 7.77 -9.23 3.51
CA SER A 126 8.30 -10.19 4.48
C SER A 126 7.46 -10.25 5.77
N GLY A 127 6.93 -9.11 6.21
CA GLY A 127 6.00 -9.07 7.35
C GLY A 127 4.70 -9.79 7.05
N PHE A 128 4.17 -9.64 5.84
CA PHE A 128 2.99 -10.37 5.36
C PHE A 128 3.25 -11.89 5.35
N LEU A 129 4.37 -12.34 4.78
CA LEU A 129 4.74 -13.76 4.77
C LEU A 129 4.90 -14.32 6.18
N THR A 130 5.53 -13.58 7.09
CA THR A 130 5.64 -13.97 8.51
C THR A 130 4.26 -14.11 9.15
N ALA A 131 3.33 -13.21 8.89
CA ALA A 131 1.97 -13.30 9.42
C ALA A 131 1.21 -14.51 8.90
N LEU A 132 1.43 -14.92 7.65
CA LEU A 132 0.88 -16.16 7.11
C LEU A 132 1.45 -17.40 7.82
N LEU A 133 2.77 -17.45 8.07
CA LEU A 133 3.38 -18.55 8.85
C LEU A 133 2.80 -18.60 10.27
N GLN A 134 2.68 -17.46 10.95
CA GLN A 134 2.07 -17.38 12.28
C GLN A 134 0.62 -17.87 12.27
N THR A 135 -0.15 -17.49 11.26
CA THR A 135 -1.53 -17.91 11.10
C THR A 135 -1.62 -19.43 10.90
N SER A 136 -0.76 -20.00 10.05
CA SER A 136 -0.69 -21.43 9.79
C SER A 136 -0.25 -22.20 11.03
N ALA A 137 0.78 -21.74 11.72
CA ALA A 137 1.28 -22.33 12.96
C ALA A 137 0.17 -22.42 14.02
N ARG A 138 -0.53 -21.32 14.28
CA ARG A 138 -1.63 -21.27 15.26
C ARG A 138 -2.80 -22.16 14.87
N LYS A 139 -3.18 -22.16 13.59
CA LYS A 139 -4.30 -22.96 13.08
C LYS A 139 -4.05 -24.46 13.24
N ASN A 140 -2.81 -24.90 13.04
CA ASN A 140 -2.43 -26.30 13.04
C ASN A 140 -1.79 -26.76 14.36
N GLY A 141 -1.59 -25.86 15.34
CA GLY A 141 -0.97 -26.18 16.63
C GLY A 141 0.48 -26.63 16.53
N ILE A 142 1.24 -26.09 15.56
CA ILE A 142 2.64 -26.42 15.30
C ILE A 142 3.56 -25.24 15.59
N ALA A 143 4.82 -25.51 15.90
CA ALA A 143 5.81 -24.47 16.16
C ALA A 143 6.17 -23.74 14.86
N ILE A 144 6.26 -22.41 14.90
CA ILE A 144 6.49 -21.58 13.71
C ILE A 144 7.86 -21.83 13.07
N ASP A 145 8.86 -22.21 13.86
CA ASP A 145 10.22 -22.52 13.42
C ASP A 145 10.32 -23.83 12.63
N THR A 146 9.28 -24.66 12.67
CA THR A 146 9.17 -25.87 11.84
C THR A 146 8.57 -25.60 10.46
N LEU A 147 8.06 -24.38 10.21
CA LEU A 147 7.46 -23.99 8.95
C LEU A 147 8.48 -23.30 8.05
N SER A 148 8.41 -23.62 6.76
CA SER A 148 9.19 -22.95 5.71
C SER A 148 8.31 -22.58 4.52
N TRP A 149 8.81 -21.69 3.67
CA TRP A 149 8.17 -21.31 2.42
C TRP A 149 8.64 -22.21 1.29
N GLU A 150 7.68 -22.66 0.50
CA GLU A 150 7.91 -23.25 -0.80
C GLU A 150 7.14 -22.43 -1.85
N PHE A 151 7.81 -22.08 -2.94
CA PHE A 151 7.22 -21.32 -4.03
C PHE A 151 7.14 -22.22 -5.27
N SER A 152 5.93 -22.38 -5.81
CA SER A 152 5.70 -23.10 -7.04
C SER A 152 4.91 -22.25 -8.03
N VAL A 153 5.17 -22.45 -9.33
CA VAL A 153 4.37 -21.84 -10.39
C VAL A 153 3.15 -22.72 -10.60
N MET A 154 1.97 -22.17 -10.31
CA MET A 154 0.69 -22.84 -10.59
C MET A 154 0.35 -22.72 -12.07
N GLY A 155 -0.16 -23.79 -12.70
CA GLY A 155 -0.69 -23.75 -14.06
C GLY A 155 -1.89 -22.80 -14.17
N GLN A 156 -2.21 -22.32 -15.38
CA GLN A 156 -3.21 -21.29 -15.68
C GLN A 156 -4.67 -21.62 -15.27
N ASP A 157 -4.96 -22.80 -14.70
CA ASP A 157 -6.31 -23.23 -14.34
C ASP A 157 -6.80 -22.80 -12.95
N THR A 158 -5.99 -22.09 -12.18
CA THR A 158 -6.49 -21.47 -10.97
C THR A 158 -6.93 -20.06 -11.29
N SER A 159 -8.21 -19.91 -11.59
CA SER A 159 -8.96 -18.69 -11.82
C SER A 159 -8.48 -17.56 -10.88
N ALA A 160 -7.54 -16.74 -11.35
CA ALA A 160 -7.42 -15.39 -10.86
C ALA A 160 -8.66 -14.64 -11.34
N PRO A 161 -9.42 -13.95 -10.48
CA PRO A 161 -10.46 -13.06 -10.97
C PRO A 161 -9.79 -11.98 -11.83
N GLY A 162 -10.27 -11.85 -13.09
CA GLY A 162 -9.87 -10.83 -14.03
C GLY A 162 -10.30 -9.44 -13.58
#